data_3bb29e7529117d492ee19aeeb6dd8ce2
#
_entry.id   3bb29e7529117d492ee19aeeb6dd8ce2
#
_cell.length_a   1.000
_cell.length_b   1.000
_cell.length_c   1.000
_cell.angle_alpha   90.00
_cell.angle_beta   90.00
_cell.angle_gamma   90.00
#
_symmetry.space_group_name_H-M   'P 1'
#
loop_
_entity.id
_entity.type
_entity.pdbx_description
1 polymer ?
#
loop_
_entity_poly.entity_id
_entity_poly.type
_entity_poly.pdbx_seq_one_letter_code
_entity_poly.pdbx_strand_id
1 'polypeptide(L)'
;MDKHLIFYLMFFPTVIFFVWGMGLHISTWLEGSVEGAEEATKWEKFKFFIRRGWRGFWARPGWYIKILITEVIFHRKLLGKSFFRWLAHTLLVFGFVATFVVDMIKGFTTGYLVEFSKDLAFLSFSHEFETGSIRPFLDFFLEFFSFLILVGCVMAIFRRFILRPDQLRTEEEDITSLFFILFLELSGFFIEGYRIAHPEVVKAHIYLANLTPASANNWISFGGYFLSQFLRDLKINADFLWYFHVVPSLIFFIYLPHSKLLHIFTSSMTVISDRQKALTKV
;
A
#
# COMPACT_ATOMS: atom_id res chain seq x y z
N MET A 1 16.99 -1.03 25.30
CA MET A 1 17.29 -0.54 23.94
C MET A 1 16.14 0.36 23.52
N ASP A 2 16.41 1.51 22.95
CA ASP A 2 15.37 2.45 22.51
C ASP A 2 14.51 1.78 21.43
N LYS A 3 13.19 1.83 21.59
CA LYS A 3 12.23 1.21 20.63
C LYS A 3 12.29 1.85 19.25
N HIS A 4 12.59 3.15 19.17
CA HIS A 4 12.84 3.83 17.89
C HIS A 4 14.04 3.23 17.18
N LEU A 5 15.14 3.00 17.89
CA LEU A 5 16.32 2.39 17.31
C LEU A 5 16.03 0.99 16.77
N ILE A 6 15.27 0.15 17.51
CA ILE A 6 14.86 -1.17 17.04
C ILE A 6 14.06 -1.08 15.75
N PHE A 7 13.08 -0.17 15.69
CA PHE A 7 12.28 0.04 14.48
C PHE A 7 13.15 0.43 13.30
N TYR A 8 14.03 1.40 13.45
CA TYR A 8 14.92 1.83 12.36
C TYR A 8 15.91 0.75 11.92
N LEU A 9 16.42 -0.05 12.85
CA LEU A 9 17.27 -1.20 12.54
C LEU A 9 16.55 -2.29 11.72
N MET A 10 15.23 -2.39 11.81
CA MET A 10 14.42 -3.28 10.96
C MET A 10 13.99 -2.58 9.66
N PHE A 11 13.57 -1.32 9.72
CA PHE A 11 13.01 -0.58 8.60
C PHE A 11 14.05 -0.29 7.49
N PHE A 12 15.24 0.22 7.85
CA PHE A 12 16.24 0.55 6.83
C PHE A 12 16.72 -0.67 6.02
N PRO A 13 17.05 -1.83 6.62
CA PRO A 13 17.33 -3.03 5.85
C PRO A 13 16.17 -3.44 4.94
N THR A 14 14.92 -3.33 5.42
CA THR A 14 13.72 -3.62 4.61
C THR A 14 13.68 -2.74 3.35
N VAL A 15 13.87 -1.44 3.50
CA VAL A 15 13.90 -0.49 2.37
C VAL A 15 15.05 -0.83 1.42
N ILE A 16 16.24 -1.16 1.94
CA ILE A 16 17.39 -1.55 1.12
C ILE A 16 17.07 -2.80 0.29
N PHE A 17 16.52 -3.85 0.92
CA PHE A 17 16.16 -5.09 0.21
C PHE A 17 15.05 -4.87 -0.81
N PHE A 18 14.05 -4.04 -0.49
CA PHE A 18 13.00 -3.66 -1.44
C PHE A 18 13.57 -2.95 -2.67
N VAL A 19 14.39 -1.90 -2.45
CA VAL A 19 15.02 -1.12 -3.54
C VAL A 19 15.95 -2.00 -4.36
N TRP A 20 16.72 -2.88 -3.71
CA TRP A 20 17.58 -3.84 -4.39
C TRP A 20 16.79 -4.80 -5.27
N GLY A 21 15.71 -5.42 -4.76
CA GLY A 21 14.82 -6.29 -5.52
C GLY A 21 14.20 -5.58 -6.72
N MET A 22 13.67 -4.37 -6.53
CA MET A 22 13.16 -3.54 -7.64
C MET A 22 14.26 -3.22 -8.66
N GLY A 23 15.46 -2.91 -8.20
CA GLY A 23 16.61 -2.62 -9.06
C GLY A 23 17.02 -3.80 -9.94
N LEU A 24 16.97 -5.02 -9.41
CA LEU A 24 17.23 -6.24 -10.19
C LEU A 24 16.21 -6.39 -11.34
N HIS A 25 14.93 -6.23 -11.06
CA HIS A 25 13.89 -6.31 -12.10
C HIS A 25 14.03 -5.21 -13.14
N ILE A 26 14.26 -3.97 -12.73
CA ILE A 26 14.51 -2.85 -13.65
C ILE A 26 15.73 -3.15 -14.52
N SER A 27 16.83 -3.66 -13.94
CA SER A 27 18.04 -4.04 -14.67
C SER A 27 17.75 -5.10 -15.74
N THR A 28 16.96 -6.13 -15.40
CA THR A 28 16.57 -7.19 -16.34
C THR A 28 15.70 -6.65 -17.48
N TRP A 29 14.74 -5.76 -17.18
CA TRP A 29 13.91 -5.14 -18.23
C TRP A 29 14.72 -4.29 -19.21
N LEU A 30 15.78 -3.65 -18.73
CA LEU A 30 16.69 -2.83 -19.55
C LEU A 30 17.68 -3.66 -20.40
N GLU A 31 17.74 -4.99 -20.21
CA GLU A 31 18.47 -5.89 -21.13
C GLU A 31 17.77 -6.00 -22.48
N GLY A 32 16.45 -5.87 -22.50
CA GLY A 32 15.66 -5.87 -23.73
C GLY A 32 15.96 -4.68 -24.64
N SER A 33 15.51 -4.76 -25.90
CA SER A 33 15.58 -3.64 -26.82
C SER A 33 14.59 -2.54 -26.42
N VAL A 34 15.05 -1.31 -26.39
CA VAL A 34 14.23 -0.12 -26.17
C VAL A 34 14.17 0.66 -27.47
N GLU A 35 12.96 0.81 -28.05
CA GLU A 35 12.76 1.53 -29.30
C GLU A 35 13.28 2.97 -29.19
N GLY A 36 14.27 3.31 -30.04
CA GLY A 36 14.97 4.59 -30.03
C GLY A 36 16.17 4.68 -29.09
N ALA A 37 16.60 3.54 -28.50
CA ALA A 37 17.80 3.42 -27.68
C ALA A 37 18.35 1.97 -27.71
N GLU A 38 18.35 1.33 -28.87
CA GLU A 38 18.64 -0.11 -29.03
C GLU A 38 20.06 -0.46 -28.61
N GLU A 39 21.05 0.34 -29.01
CA GLU A 39 22.48 0.12 -28.72
C GLU A 39 22.95 0.82 -27.43
N ALA A 40 22.07 1.48 -26.70
CA ALA A 40 22.41 2.23 -25.51
C ALA A 40 22.70 1.30 -24.32
N THR A 41 23.54 1.76 -23.40
CA THR A 41 23.77 1.08 -22.12
C THR A 41 22.51 1.04 -21.26
N LYS A 42 22.41 0.12 -20.28
CA LYS A 42 21.26 0.03 -19.36
C LYS A 42 20.93 1.38 -18.71
N TRP A 43 21.95 2.13 -18.30
CA TRP A 43 21.77 3.44 -17.67
C TRP A 43 21.23 4.50 -18.64
N GLU A 44 21.66 4.49 -19.88
CA GLU A 44 21.14 5.39 -20.93
C GLU A 44 19.71 5.02 -21.29
N LYS A 45 19.38 3.72 -21.41
CA LYS A 45 18.01 3.23 -21.59
C LYS A 45 17.10 3.68 -20.45
N PHE A 46 17.56 3.57 -19.21
CA PHE A 46 16.81 4.05 -18.03
C PHE A 46 16.54 5.56 -18.10
N LYS A 47 17.58 6.36 -18.35
CA LYS A 47 17.44 7.82 -18.52
C LYS A 47 16.47 8.16 -19.66
N PHE A 48 16.58 7.46 -20.78
CA PHE A 48 15.71 7.64 -21.93
C PHE A 48 14.25 7.35 -21.56
N PHE A 49 13.98 6.25 -20.88
CA PHE A 49 12.66 5.87 -20.43
C PHE A 49 12.04 6.93 -19.48
N ILE A 50 12.78 7.35 -18.48
CA ILE A 50 12.32 8.39 -17.54
C ILE A 50 12.04 9.71 -18.27
N ARG A 51 12.97 10.14 -19.12
CA ARG A 51 12.81 11.40 -19.90
C ARG A 51 11.61 11.34 -20.84
N ARG A 52 11.42 10.20 -21.52
CA ARG A 52 10.27 10.00 -22.42
C ARG A 52 8.94 10.01 -21.66
N GLY A 53 8.88 9.30 -20.54
CA GLY A 53 7.70 9.27 -19.64
C GLY A 53 7.37 10.67 -19.10
N TRP A 54 8.37 11.37 -18.60
CA TRP A 54 8.23 12.73 -18.06
C TRP A 54 7.73 13.72 -19.10
N ARG A 55 8.38 13.78 -20.27
CA ARG A 55 7.96 14.64 -21.37
C ARG A 55 6.55 14.29 -21.86
N GLY A 56 6.25 13.00 -21.98
CA GLY A 56 4.92 12.52 -22.39
C GLY A 56 3.83 12.97 -21.41
N PHE A 57 4.08 12.81 -20.11
CA PHE A 57 3.15 13.23 -19.07
C PHE A 57 2.83 14.74 -19.16
N TRP A 58 3.86 15.59 -19.20
CA TRP A 58 3.66 17.03 -19.27
C TRP A 58 3.07 17.52 -20.59
N ALA A 59 3.30 16.80 -21.70
CA ALA A 59 2.67 17.11 -22.98
C ALA A 59 1.16 16.83 -22.98
N ARG A 60 0.69 15.81 -22.25
CA ARG A 60 -0.73 15.38 -22.24
C ARG A 60 -1.17 14.88 -20.84
N PRO A 61 -1.11 15.71 -19.79
CA PRO A 61 -1.36 15.25 -18.43
C PRO A 61 -2.75 14.65 -18.24
N GLY A 62 -3.80 15.26 -18.80
CA GLY A 62 -5.16 14.76 -18.70
C GLY A 62 -5.35 13.37 -19.33
N TRP A 63 -4.63 13.06 -20.38
CA TRP A 63 -4.65 11.74 -21.00
C TRP A 63 -3.99 10.67 -20.11
N TYR A 64 -2.82 10.98 -19.52
CA TYR A 64 -2.14 10.06 -18.60
C TYR A 64 -2.97 9.81 -17.34
N ILE A 65 -3.54 10.86 -16.75
CA ILE A 65 -4.43 10.76 -15.58
C ILE A 65 -5.65 9.89 -15.93
N LYS A 66 -6.28 10.11 -17.10
CA LYS A 66 -7.41 9.30 -17.54
C LYS A 66 -7.03 7.81 -17.64
N ILE A 67 -5.90 7.46 -18.25
CA ILE A 67 -5.45 6.06 -18.36
C ILE A 67 -5.11 5.49 -17.01
N LEU A 68 -4.40 6.22 -16.16
CA LEU A 68 -4.09 5.80 -14.80
C LEU A 68 -5.37 5.45 -14.04
N ILE A 69 -6.37 6.30 -14.09
CA ILE A 69 -7.64 6.06 -13.39
C ILE A 69 -8.40 4.89 -14.04
N THR A 70 -8.64 4.92 -15.34
CA THR A 70 -9.58 3.97 -15.97
C THR A 70 -9.00 2.59 -16.24
N GLU A 71 -7.72 2.52 -16.61
CA GLU A 71 -7.09 1.27 -17.07
C GLU A 71 -6.19 0.65 -16.00
N VAL A 72 -5.52 1.49 -15.17
CA VAL A 72 -4.62 1.00 -14.12
C VAL A 72 -5.35 0.82 -12.79
N ILE A 73 -6.07 1.83 -12.31
CA ILE A 73 -6.78 1.73 -11.02
C ILE A 73 -8.07 0.91 -11.15
N PHE A 74 -8.93 1.29 -12.09
CA PHE A 74 -10.23 0.62 -12.26
C PHE A 74 -10.22 -0.58 -13.22
N HIS A 75 -9.09 -0.95 -13.79
CA HIS A 75 -8.94 -2.15 -14.63
C HIS A 75 -10.10 -2.37 -15.63
N ARG A 76 -10.52 -1.32 -16.34
CA ARG A 76 -11.70 -1.33 -17.23
C ARG A 76 -11.77 -2.52 -18.17
N LYS A 77 -10.62 -3.00 -18.68
CA LYS A 77 -10.55 -4.19 -19.53
C LYS A 77 -11.06 -5.46 -18.83
N LEU A 78 -10.89 -5.54 -17.53
CA LEU A 78 -11.32 -6.68 -16.74
C LEU A 78 -12.84 -6.69 -16.52
N LEU A 79 -13.45 -5.50 -16.42
CA LEU A 79 -14.90 -5.34 -16.30
C LEU A 79 -15.66 -6.00 -17.46
N GLY A 80 -15.14 -5.87 -18.70
CA GLY A 80 -15.73 -6.49 -19.89
C GLY A 80 -15.67 -8.03 -19.92
N LYS A 81 -14.87 -8.65 -19.03
CA LYS A 81 -14.74 -10.12 -18.96
C LYS A 81 -15.59 -10.72 -17.85
N SER A 82 -15.60 -10.13 -16.66
CA SER A 82 -16.36 -10.61 -15.50
C SER A 82 -16.45 -9.52 -14.44
N PHE A 83 -17.67 -9.12 -14.09
CA PHE A 83 -17.93 -8.13 -13.06
C PHE A 83 -17.36 -8.56 -11.68
N PHE A 84 -17.59 -9.81 -11.27
CA PHE A 84 -17.11 -10.30 -9.99
C PHE A 84 -15.58 -10.28 -9.89
N ARG A 85 -14.89 -10.73 -10.95
CA ARG A 85 -13.44 -10.72 -11.03
C ARG A 85 -12.90 -9.28 -11.02
N TRP A 86 -13.55 -8.40 -11.78
CA TRP A 86 -13.20 -6.98 -11.82
C TRP A 86 -13.36 -6.34 -10.45
N LEU A 87 -14.50 -6.55 -9.78
CA LEU A 87 -14.77 -5.95 -8.49
C LEU A 87 -13.77 -6.40 -7.43
N ALA A 88 -13.55 -7.72 -7.28
CA ALA A 88 -12.59 -8.25 -6.33
C ALA A 88 -11.18 -7.69 -6.55
N HIS A 89 -10.72 -7.64 -7.81
CA HIS A 89 -9.40 -7.13 -8.16
C HIS A 89 -9.28 -5.62 -7.94
N THR A 90 -10.30 -4.85 -8.32
CA THR A 90 -10.31 -3.40 -8.12
C THR A 90 -10.32 -3.04 -6.63
N LEU A 91 -11.11 -3.72 -5.81
CA LEU A 91 -11.13 -3.49 -4.36
C LEU A 91 -9.77 -3.78 -3.74
N LEU A 92 -9.12 -4.88 -4.13
CA LEU A 92 -7.78 -5.22 -3.66
C LEU A 92 -6.74 -4.17 -4.07
N VAL A 93 -6.61 -3.90 -5.37
CA VAL A 93 -5.54 -3.03 -5.90
C VAL A 93 -5.78 -1.58 -5.52
N PHE A 94 -7.00 -1.07 -5.67
CA PHE A 94 -7.33 0.29 -5.28
C PHE A 94 -7.18 0.50 -3.78
N GLY A 95 -7.74 -0.42 -2.98
CA GLY A 95 -7.59 -0.40 -1.52
C GLY A 95 -6.12 -0.39 -1.13
N PHE A 96 -5.31 -1.32 -1.65
CA PHE A 96 -3.88 -1.41 -1.34
C PHE A 96 -3.10 -0.14 -1.70
N VAL A 97 -3.26 0.37 -2.92
CA VAL A 97 -2.57 1.59 -3.36
C VAL A 97 -3.02 2.80 -2.55
N ALA A 98 -4.32 2.93 -2.29
CA ALA A 98 -4.87 4.05 -1.53
C ALA A 98 -4.45 4.00 -0.04
N THR A 99 -4.50 2.83 0.61
CA THR A 99 -3.98 2.62 1.97
C THR A 99 -2.50 2.99 2.03
N PHE A 100 -1.70 2.49 1.10
CA PHE A 100 -0.27 2.81 1.04
C PHE A 100 -0.01 4.31 0.91
N VAL A 101 -0.75 5.01 0.04
CA VAL A 101 -0.61 6.47 -0.14
C VAL A 101 -0.99 7.23 1.13
N VAL A 102 -2.12 6.87 1.78
CA VAL A 102 -2.54 7.52 3.02
C VAL A 102 -1.54 7.25 4.15
N ASP A 103 -1.04 6.03 4.26
CA ASP A 103 -0.06 5.65 5.27
C ASP A 103 1.28 6.36 5.07
N MET A 104 1.74 6.50 3.82
CA MET A 104 2.91 7.30 3.47
C MET A 104 2.74 8.78 3.82
N ILE A 105 1.55 9.36 3.56
CA ILE A 105 1.24 10.74 3.95
C ILE A 105 1.30 10.86 5.47
N LYS A 106 0.66 9.96 6.21
CA LYS A 106 0.70 9.94 7.68
C LYS A 106 2.14 9.78 8.20
N GLY A 107 2.86 8.77 7.74
CA GLY A 107 4.24 8.51 8.18
C GLY A 107 5.18 9.67 7.89
N PHE A 108 5.06 10.29 6.72
CA PHE A 108 5.88 11.46 6.37
C PHE A 108 5.53 12.68 7.22
N THR A 109 4.25 12.97 7.42
CA THR A 109 3.81 14.16 8.15
C THR A 109 4.00 14.04 9.65
N THR A 110 3.76 12.85 10.24
CA THR A 110 3.83 12.66 11.70
C THR A 110 5.21 12.18 12.17
N GLY A 111 5.97 11.49 11.35
CA GLY A 111 7.31 11.00 11.70
C GLY A 111 8.41 11.97 11.31
N TYR A 112 8.60 12.15 10.01
CA TYR A 112 9.77 12.89 9.50
C TYR A 112 9.64 14.40 9.64
N LEU A 113 8.47 14.98 9.32
CA LEU A 113 8.32 16.44 9.36
C LEU A 113 8.34 16.98 10.80
N VAL A 114 7.76 16.27 11.75
CA VAL A 114 7.75 16.67 13.16
C VAL A 114 9.17 16.66 13.73
N GLU A 115 9.98 15.64 13.42
CA GLU A 115 11.35 15.54 13.91
C GLU A 115 12.28 16.62 13.33
N PHE A 116 12.10 16.94 12.03
CA PHE A 116 12.90 17.97 11.36
C PHE A 116 12.46 19.41 11.59
N SER A 117 11.22 19.63 12.03
CA SER A 117 10.60 20.96 12.01
C SER A 117 10.39 21.60 13.37
N LYS A 118 11.08 21.11 14.41
CA LYS A 118 10.94 21.67 15.78
C LYS A 118 11.14 23.19 15.88
N ASP A 119 11.73 23.83 14.86
CA ASP A 119 12.06 25.25 14.84
C ASP A 119 11.49 26.07 13.66
N LEU A 120 10.64 25.53 12.80
CA LEU A 120 10.16 26.25 11.59
C LEU A 120 8.64 26.45 11.55
N ALA A 121 8.18 27.55 10.91
CA ALA A 121 6.77 27.89 10.67
C ALA A 121 5.96 26.81 9.91
N PHE A 122 6.60 25.78 9.40
CA PHE A 122 6.05 24.56 8.83
C PHE A 122 5.34 23.68 9.88
N LEU A 123 5.59 23.91 11.17
CA LEU A 123 4.98 23.22 12.31
C LEU A 123 3.45 23.31 12.36
N SER A 124 2.87 24.41 11.90
CA SER A 124 1.40 24.55 11.89
C SER A 124 0.75 23.56 10.94
N PHE A 125 1.40 23.29 9.80
CA PHE A 125 0.89 22.34 8.81
C PHE A 125 1.03 20.87 9.30
N SER A 126 2.18 20.50 9.88
CA SER A 126 2.36 19.16 10.45
C SER A 126 1.44 18.90 11.63
N HIS A 127 1.17 19.93 12.46
CA HIS A 127 0.24 19.83 13.58
C HIS A 127 -1.20 19.51 13.13
N GLU A 128 -1.67 20.10 12.03
CA GLU A 128 -2.98 19.78 11.46
C GLU A 128 -3.11 18.31 11.02
N PHE A 129 -2.01 17.71 10.55
CA PHE A 129 -1.98 16.27 10.20
C PHE A 129 -1.86 15.37 11.43
N GLU A 130 -1.22 15.81 12.50
CA GLU A 130 -0.99 15.00 13.70
C GLU A 130 -2.17 15.03 14.67
N THR A 131 -2.69 16.20 14.96
CA THR A 131 -3.71 16.41 16.02
C THR A 131 -4.89 17.31 15.58
N GLY A 132 -4.80 17.87 14.37
CA GLY A 132 -5.79 18.82 13.84
C GLY A 132 -6.96 18.17 13.12
N SER A 133 -7.69 18.98 12.37
CA SER A 133 -8.92 18.59 11.66
C SER A 133 -8.70 17.60 10.50
N ILE A 134 -7.51 17.54 9.92
CA ILE A 134 -7.18 16.64 8.80
C ILE A 134 -7.01 15.19 9.28
N ARG A 135 -6.51 14.99 10.51
CA ARG A 135 -6.23 13.66 11.06
C ARG A 135 -7.42 12.69 11.02
N PRO A 136 -8.63 13.06 11.47
CA PRO A 136 -9.78 12.18 11.43
C PRO A 136 -10.15 11.71 10.02
N PHE A 137 -9.95 12.55 9.00
CA PHE A 137 -10.18 12.17 7.60
C PHE A 137 -9.15 11.13 7.12
N LEU A 138 -7.88 11.32 7.45
CA LEU A 138 -6.85 10.35 7.11
C LEU A 138 -7.09 9.01 7.80
N ASP A 139 -7.48 9.02 9.06
CA ASP A 139 -7.80 7.81 9.82
C ASP A 139 -9.02 7.09 9.23
N PHE A 140 -10.09 7.84 8.88
CA PHE A 140 -11.25 7.28 8.19
C PHE A 140 -10.89 6.66 6.83
N PHE A 141 -10.11 7.36 6.01
CA PHE A 141 -9.73 6.82 4.70
C PHE A 141 -8.82 5.60 4.82
N LEU A 142 -7.91 5.58 5.79
CA LEU A 142 -7.08 4.41 6.05
C LEU A 142 -7.95 3.20 6.39
N GLU A 143 -8.87 3.35 7.33
CA GLU A 143 -9.84 2.34 7.74
C GLU A 143 -10.71 1.87 6.56
N PHE A 144 -11.26 2.81 5.81
CA PHE A 144 -12.12 2.53 4.66
C PHE A 144 -11.38 1.75 3.57
N PHE A 145 -10.15 2.13 3.21
CA PHE A 145 -9.38 1.43 2.18
C PHE A 145 -8.91 0.05 2.66
N SER A 146 -8.52 -0.09 3.91
CA SER A 146 -8.25 -1.39 4.54
C SER A 146 -9.46 -2.30 4.50
N PHE A 147 -10.65 -1.77 4.76
CA PHE A 147 -11.90 -2.53 4.61
C PHE A 147 -12.16 -2.96 3.16
N LEU A 148 -11.87 -2.12 2.17
CA LEU A 148 -11.96 -2.51 0.74
C LEU A 148 -11.02 -3.68 0.41
N ILE A 149 -9.79 -3.66 0.94
CA ILE A 149 -8.83 -4.77 0.77
C ILE A 149 -9.41 -6.05 1.39
N LEU A 150 -9.94 -5.97 2.61
CA LEU A 150 -10.54 -7.12 3.29
C LEU A 150 -11.67 -7.73 2.48
N VAL A 151 -12.60 -6.91 1.99
CA VAL A 151 -13.70 -7.36 1.12
C VAL A 151 -13.16 -7.99 -0.17
N GLY A 152 -12.18 -7.35 -0.81
CA GLY A 152 -11.51 -7.87 -2.01
C GLY A 152 -10.83 -9.22 -1.78
N CYS A 153 -10.15 -9.40 -0.64
CA CYS A 153 -9.56 -10.68 -0.23
C CYS A 153 -10.61 -11.76 -0.05
N VAL A 154 -11.68 -11.47 0.68
CA VAL A 154 -12.79 -12.43 0.89
C VAL A 154 -13.42 -12.83 -0.45
N MET A 155 -13.69 -11.89 -1.34
CA MET A 155 -14.19 -12.16 -2.69
C MET A 155 -13.21 -13.02 -3.51
N ALA A 156 -11.92 -12.74 -3.44
CA ALA A 156 -10.89 -13.51 -4.15
C ALA A 156 -10.79 -14.94 -3.60
N ILE A 157 -10.84 -15.12 -2.29
CA ILE A 157 -10.88 -16.44 -1.62
C ILE A 157 -12.16 -17.20 -2.02
N PHE A 158 -13.33 -16.54 -1.94
CA PHE A 158 -14.60 -17.15 -2.33
C PHE A 158 -14.57 -17.63 -3.79
N ARG A 159 -14.08 -16.78 -4.70
CA ARG A 159 -13.95 -17.15 -6.12
C ARG A 159 -13.01 -18.33 -6.32
N ARG A 160 -11.89 -18.39 -5.59
CA ARG A 160 -10.84 -19.40 -5.78
C ARG A 160 -11.19 -20.75 -5.19
N PHE A 161 -11.79 -20.77 -4.00
CA PHE A 161 -12.03 -21.99 -3.25
C PHE A 161 -13.48 -22.50 -3.34
N ILE A 162 -14.45 -21.62 -3.58
CA ILE A 162 -15.88 -21.97 -3.63
C ILE A 162 -16.37 -22.02 -5.06
N LEU A 163 -16.22 -20.94 -5.85
CA LEU A 163 -16.70 -20.90 -7.23
C LEU A 163 -15.85 -21.75 -8.19
N ARG A 164 -14.55 -21.87 -7.96
CA ARG A 164 -13.58 -22.70 -8.68
C ARG A 164 -13.79 -22.72 -10.21
N PRO A 165 -13.76 -21.57 -10.91
CA PRO A 165 -13.96 -21.56 -12.35
C PRO A 165 -12.84 -22.34 -13.05
N ASP A 166 -13.18 -23.20 -14.03
CA ASP A 166 -12.27 -24.13 -14.73
C ASP A 166 -11.01 -23.45 -15.32
N GLN A 167 -11.11 -22.17 -15.65
CA GLN A 167 -10.03 -21.38 -16.21
C GLN A 167 -9.04 -20.84 -15.15
N LEU A 168 -9.33 -21.01 -13.86
CA LEU A 168 -8.50 -20.50 -12.78
C LEU A 168 -7.50 -21.55 -12.32
N ARG A 169 -6.27 -21.43 -12.80
CA ARG A 169 -5.14 -22.17 -12.19
C ARG A 169 -4.74 -21.45 -10.91
N THR A 170 -4.74 -22.20 -9.82
CA THR A 170 -4.31 -21.70 -8.49
C THR A 170 -2.89 -22.20 -8.27
N GLU A 171 -1.97 -21.25 -8.18
CA GLU A 171 -0.58 -21.51 -7.81
C GLU A 171 -0.36 -21.17 -6.32
N GLU A 172 0.60 -21.83 -5.68
CA GLU A 172 0.89 -21.63 -4.25
C GLU A 172 1.21 -20.16 -3.93
N GLU A 173 1.91 -19.49 -4.83
CA GLU A 173 2.28 -18.10 -4.70
C GLU A 173 1.07 -17.14 -4.67
N ASP A 174 0.02 -17.46 -5.42
CA ASP A 174 -1.23 -16.69 -5.40
C ASP A 174 -1.95 -16.83 -4.05
N ILE A 175 -1.92 -18.03 -3.49
CA ILE A 175 -2.53 -18.34 -2.18
C ILE A 175 -1.73 -17.61 -1.10
N THR A 176 -0.42 -17.76 -1.11
CA THR A 176 0.48 -17.14 -0.13
C THR A 176 0.32 -15.61 -0.11
N SER A 177 0.33 -14.97 -1.28
CA SER A 177 0.15 -13.52 -1.39
C SER A 177 -1.20 -13.07 -0.85
N LEU A 178 -2.28 -13.79 -1.18
CA LEU A 178 -3.63 -13.44 -0.77
C LEU A 178 -3.84 -13.59 0.74
N PHE A 179 -3.36 -14.69 1.33
CA PHE A 179 -3.43 -14.89 2.77
C PHE A 179 -2.50 -13.97 3.54
N PHE A 180 -1.37 -13.60 2.96
CA PHE A 180 -0.48 -12.63 3.59
C PHE A 180 -1.13 -11.24 3.68
N ILE A 181 -1.73 -10.76 2.59
CA ILE A 181 -2.49 -9.49 2.61
C ILE A 181 -3.63 -9.58 3.62
N LEU A 182 -4.42 -10.66 3.59
CA LEU A 182 -5.51 -10.86 4.55
C LEU A 182 -5.02 -10.83 6.00
N PHE A 183 -3.89 -11.48 6.30
CA PHE A 183 -3.30 -11.47 7.63
C PHE A 183 -2.90 -10.05 8.06
N LEU A 184 -2.29 -9.26 7.18
CA LEU A 184 -1.89 -7.90 7.50
C LEU A 184 -3.11 -7.01 7.81
N GLU A 185 -4.16 -7.11 7.00
CA GLU A 185 -5.39 -6.34 7.23
C GLU A 185 -6.07 -6.74 8.55
N LEU A 186 -6.23 -8.05 8.80
CA LEU A 186 -6.86 -8.53 10.03
C LEU A 186 -6.06 -8.16 11.28
N SER A 187 -4.73 -8.27 11.22
CA SER A 187 -3.86 -7.89 12.35
C SER A 187 -3.88 -6.37 12.58
N GLY A 188 -3.97 -5.56 11.51
CA GLY A 188 -4.15 -4.10 11.60
C GLY A 188 -5.44 -3.72 12.32
N PHE A 189 -6.59 -4.24 11.88
CA PHE A 189 -7.87 -4.04 12.55
C PHE A 189 -7.88 -4.54 14.00
N PHE A 190 -7.22 -5.66 14.25
CA PHE A 190 -7.10 -6.19 15.60
C PHE A 190 -6.33 -5.26 16.53
N ILE A 191 -5.19 -4.72 16.07
CA ILE A 191 -4.40 -3.74 16.85
C ILE A 191 -5.23 -2.48 17.11
N GLU A 192 -5.92 -1.98 16.10
CA GLU A 192 -6.76 -0.81 16.25
C GLU A 192 -7.88 -1.05 17.26
N GLY A 193 -8.59 -2.17 17.17
CA GLY A 193 -9.61 -2.56 18.13
C GLY A 193 -9.07 -2.70 19.55
N TYR A 194 -7.88 -3.30 19.69
CA TYR A 194 -7.22 -3.44 20.98
C TYR A 194 -6.85 -2.07 21.58
N ARG A 195 -6.35 -1.15 20.77
CA ARG A 195 -6.02 0.22 21.21
C ARG A 195 -7.25 1.00 21.68
N ILE A 196 -8.37 0.87 20.98
CA ILE A 196 -9.63 1.50 21.38
C ILE A 196 -10.14 0.89 22.69
N ALA A 197 -9.99 -0.42 22.89
CA ALA A 197 -10.41 -1.12 24.10
C ALA A 197 -9.54 -0.81 25.34
N HIS A 198 -8.24 -0.49 25.14
CA HIS A 198 -7.23 -0.32 26.17
C HIS A 198 -6.42 0.98 26.05
N PRO A 199 -7.05 2.15 26.19
CA PRO A 199 -6.39 3.43 26.00
C PRO A 199 -5.24 3.70 26.99
N GLU A 200 -5.29 3.10 28.19
CA GLU A 200 -4.24 3.21 29.20
C GLU A 200 -2.94 2.47 28.79
N VAL A 201 -3.08 1.32 28.13
CA VAL A 201 -1.93 0.54 27.62
C VAL A 201 -1.28 1.28 26.45
N VAL A 202 -2.10 1.89 25.60
CA VAL A 202 -1.65 2.65 24.43
C VAL A 202 -0.83 3.87 24.84
N LYS A 203 -1.25 4.61 25.86
CA LYS A 203 -0.52 5.80 26.36
C LYS A 203 0.88 5.45 26.89
N ALA A 204 1.07 4.23 27.37
CA ALA A 204 2.37 3.77 27.86
C ALA A 204 3.30 3.28 26.75
N HIS A 205 2.77 3.07 25.52
CA HIS A 205 3.54 2.50 24.39
C HIS A 205 3.82 3.58 23.36
N ILE A 206 5.08 3.91 23.15
CA ILE A 206 5.53 5.07 22.35
C ILE A 206 4.99 5.08 20.91
N TYR A 207 4.97 3.93 20.25
CA TYR A 207 4.45 3.81 18.87
C TYR A 207 2.93 3.77 18.76
N LEU A 208 2.28 3.20 19.77
CA LEU A 208 0.82 3.13 19.83
C LEU A 208 0.22 4.45 20.33
N ALA A 209 0.97 5.23 21.13
CA ALA A 209 0.52 6.52 21.64
C ALA A 209 0.37 7.58 20.54
N ASN A 210 1.24 7.55 19.55
CA ASN A 210 1.17 8.47 18.39
C ASN A 210 0.00 8.13 17.45
N LEU A 211 -0.60 6.96 17.61
CA LEU A 211 -1.82 6.58 16.92
C LEU A 211 -3.03 7.02 17.78
N THR A 212 -3.33 8.28 17.77
CA THR A 212 -4.16 9.01 18.72
C THR A 212 -5.55 8.47 19.07
N PRO A 213 -6.09 8.84 20.27
CA PRO A 213 -7.48 8.59 20.69
C PRO A 213 -8.58 9.27 19.84
N ALA A 214 -8.23 10.16 18.91
CA ALA A 214 -9.20 10.77 17.99
C ALA A 214 -9.95 9.73 17.13
N SER A 215 -9.37 8.56 16.95
CA SER A 215 -9.97 7.42 16.28
C SER A 215 -10.95 6.60 17.15
N ALA A 216 -11.22 6.99 18.39
CA ALA A 216 -12.24 6.35 19.22
C ALA A 216 -13.68 6.62 18.78
N ASN A 217 -13.89 7.44 17.73
CA ASN A 217 -15.20 7.65 17.15
C ASN A 217 -15.60 6.47 16.28
N ASN A 218 -16.75 5.87 16.57
CA ASN A 218 -17.29 4.69 15.91
C ASN A 218 -17.47 4.80 14.39
N TRP A 219 -17.57 6.00 13.83
CA TRP A 219 -17.72 6.22 12.39
C TRP A 219 -16.37 6.45 11.68
N ILE A 220 -15.33 6.85 12.41
CA ILE A 220 -13.97 7.03 11.85
C ILE A 220 -13.24 5.68 11.79
N SER A 221 -13.25 4.96 12.90
CA SER A 221 -12.59 3.65 13.06
C SER A 221 -13.64 2.55 13.25
N PHE A 222 -14.52 2.38 12.27
CA PHE A 222 -15.70 1.52 12.39
C PHE A 222 -15.35 0.03 12.63
N GLY A 223 -14.33 -0.51 11.96
CA GLY A 223 -13.89 -1.90 12.12
C GLY A 223 -13.13 -2.10 13.43
N GLY A 224 -12.19 -1.20 13.75
CA GLY A 224 -11.50 -1.20 15.04
C GLY A 224 -12.47 -1.00 16.21
N TYR A 225 -13.42 -0.07 16.09
CA TYR A 225 -14.46 0.14 17.11
C TYR A 225 -15.33 -1.11 17.30
N PHE A 226 -15.77 -1.76 16.22
CA PHE A 226 -16.51 -3.00 16.30
C PHE A 226 -15.72 -4.08 17.03
N LEU A 227 -14.47 -4.30 16.66
CA LEU A 227 -13.62 -5.29 17.34
C LEU A 227 -13.34 -4.95 18.79
N SER A 228 -13.22 -3.67 19.14
CA SER A 228 -12.97 -3.24 20.51
C SER A 228 -14.00 -3.73 21.52
N GLN A 229 -15.26 -3.97 21.10
CA GLN A 229 -16.31 -4.48 21.96
C GLN A 229 -16.02 -5.91 22.47
N PHE A 230 -15.27 -6.68 21.69
CA PHE A 230 -14.91 -8.08 22.01
C PHE A 230 -13.53 -8.20 22.67
N LEU A 231 -12.73 -7.12 22.66
CA LEU A 231 -11.34 -7.15 23.12
C LEU A 231 -11.15 -6.54 24.50
N ARG A 232 -12.20 -6.07 25.18
CA ARG A 232 -12.13 -5.36 26.47
C ARG A 232 -11.49 -6.17 27.60
N ASP A 233 -11.76 -7.47 27.63
CA ASP A 233 -11.25 -8.36 28.68
C ASP A 233 -9.92 -9.03 28.30
N LEU A 234 -9.46 -8.82 27.08
CA LEU A 234 -8.26 -9.43 26.54
C LEU A 234 -7.02 -8.62 26.96
N LYS A 235 -6.13 -9.24 27.74
CA LYS A 235 -4.88 -8.61 28.17
C LYS A 235 -3.71 -9.16 27.36
N ILE A 236 -3.19 -8.36 26.44
CA ILE A 236 -2.03 -8.70 25.61
C ILE A 236 -0.92 -7.68 25.90
N ASN A 237 0.33 -8.13 25.85
CA ASN A 237 1.46 -7.23 25.90
C ASN A 237 1.48 -6.35 24.65
N ALA A 238 1.52 -5.02 24.83
CA ALA A 238 1.47 -4.06 23.73
C ALA A 238 2.68 -4.16 22.79
N ASP A 239 3.86 -4.50 23.33
CA ASP A 239 5.06 -4.71 22.51
C ASP A 239 4.89 -5.94 21.61
N PHE A 240 4.39 -7.04 22.15
CA PHE A 240 4.09 -8.24 21.36
C PHE A 240 3.10 -7.94 20.23
N LEU A 241 2.02 -7.25 20.56
CA LEU A 241 1.00 -6.89 19.58
C LEU A 241 1.55 -6.03 18.46
N TRP A 242 2.41 -5.06 18.79
CA TRP A 242 3.06 -4.21 17.82
C TRP A 242 3.99 -5.00 16.89
N TYR A 243 4.88 -5.85 17.44
CA TYR A 243 5.78 -6.69 16.64
C TYR A 243 5.02 -7.70 15.80
N PHE A 244 3.91 -8.24 16.29
CA PHE A 244 3.05 -9.19 15.57
C PHE A 244 2.51 -8.65 14.24
N HIS A 245 2.35 -7.33 14.13
CA HIS A 245 1.93 -6.69 12.89
C HIS A 245 3.10 -6.09 12.10
N VAL A 246 4.02 -5.39 12.77
CA VAL A 246 5.09 -4.65 12.11
C VAL A 246 6.08 -5.58 11.44
N VAL A 247 6.51 -6.67 12.09
CA VAL A 247 7.47 -7.60 11.50
C VAL A 247 6.93 -8.26 10.23
N PRO A 248 5.73 -8.84 10.20
CA PRO A 248 5.13 -9.32 8.95
C PRO A 248 4.95 -8.23 7.90
N SER A 249 4.60 -7.01 8.28
CA SER A 249 4.49 -5.89 7.34
C SER A 249 5.83 -5.59 6.64
N LEU A 250 6.92 -5.55 7.39
CA LEU A 250 8.26 -5.36 6.84
C LEU A 250 8.69 -6.54 5.95
N ILE A 251 8.37 -7.77 6.34
CA ILE A 251 8.62 -8.97 5.51
C ILE A 251 7.81 -8.89 4.21
N PHE A 252 6.56 -8.42 4.26
CA PHE A 252 5.73 -8.24 3.09
C PHE A 252 6.35 -7.24 2.08
N PHE A 253 6.93 -6.15 2.56
CA PHE A 253 7.65 -5.20 1.69
C PHE A 253 8.85 -5.85 1.00
N ILE A 254 9.64 -6.67 1.72
CA ILE A 254 10.76 -7.43 1.11
C ILE A 254 10.23 -8.45 0.09
N TYR A 255 9.12 -9.12 0.40
CA TYR A 255 8.51 -10.12 -0.45
C TYR A 255 7.92 -9.54 -1.75
N LEU A 256 7.40 -8.31 -1.72
CA LEU A 256 6.66 -7.69 -2.81
C LEU A 256 7.40 -7.69 -4.16
N PRO A 257 8.67 -7.23 -4.28
CA PRO A 257 9.40 -7.29 -5.55
C PRO A 257 9.70 -8.71 -6.02
N HIS A 258 9.75 -9.69 -5.13
CA HIS A 258 10.08 -11.09 -5.45
C HIS A 258 8.86 -11.98 -5.69
N SER A 259 7.66 -11.42 -5.68
CA SER A 259 6.40 -12.13 -5.81
C SER A 259 5.61 -11.70 -7.04
N LYS A 260 4.54 -12.43 -7.33
CA LYS A 260 3.58 -12.03 -8.36
C LYS A 260 2.93 -10.66 -8.11
N LEU A 261 3.00 -10.12 -6.88
CA LEU A 261 2.50 -8.78 -6.58
C LEU A 261 3.27 -7.68 -7.32
N LEU A 262 4.48 -7.97 -7.79
CA LEU A 262 5.22 -7.08 -8.69
C LEU A 262 4.41 -6.68 -9.93
N HIS A 263 3.42 -7.49 -10.34
CA HIS A 263 2.55 -7.15 -11.48
C HIS A 263 1.77 -5.85 -11.27
N ILE A 264 1.56 -5.39 -10.06
CA ILE A 264 0.94 -4.09 -9.77
C ILE A 264 1.73 -2.97 -10.45
N PHE A 265 3.06 -3.06 -10.44
CA PHE A 265 3.94 -2.10 -11.11
C PHE A 265 4.10 -2.38 -12.60
N THR A 266 4.38 -3.64 -12.95
CA THR A 266 4.70 -4.01 -14.34
C THR A 266 3.50 -3.89 -15.28
N SER A 267 2.31 -4.29 -14.86
CA SER A 267 1.09 -4.15 -15.66
C SER A 267 0.73 -2.68 -15.87
N SER A 268 0.94 -1.84 -14.87
CA SER A 268 0.71 -0.39 -14.98
C SER A 268 1.62 0.25 -16.04
N MET A 269 2.91 -0.10 -16.01
CA MET A 269 3.89 0.38 -17.00
C MET A 269 3.55 -0.12 -18.41
N THR A 270 3.17 -1.40 -18.54
CA THR A 270 2.79 -2.00 -19.84
C THR A 270 1.56 -1.30 -20.42
N VAL A 271 0.51 -1.11 -19.63
CA VAL A 271 -0.72 -0.43 -20.07
C VAL A 271 -0.43 0.99 -20.58
N ILE A 272 0.37 1.76 -19.84
CA ILE A 272 0.74 3.13 -20.25
C ILE A 272 1.55 3.10 -21.54
N SER A 273 2.55 2.21 -21.65
CA SER A 273 3.40 2.07 -22.84
C SER A 273 2.61 1.68 -24.07
N ASP A 274 1.71 0.69 -23.98
CA ASP A 274 0.88 0.24 -25.10
C ASP A 274 -0.06 1.33 -25.60
N ARG A 275 -0.65 2.09 -24.68
CA ARG A 275 -1.51 3.23 -25.03
C ARG A 275 -0.73 4.37 -25.67
N GLN A 276 0.51 4.59 -25.23
CA GLN A 276 1.39 5.59 -25.83
C GLN A 276 1.79 5.21 -27.28
N LYS A 277 2.13 3.93 -27.51
CA LYS A 277 2.41 3.43 -28.86
C LYS A 277 1.21 3.57 -29.80
N ALA A 278 0.01 3.37 -29.31
CA ALA A 278 -1.21 3.55 -30.12
C ALA A 278 -1.41 5.01 -30.57
N LEU A 279 -0.96 5.99 -29.77
CA LEU A 279 -1.03 7.42 -30.14
C LEU A 279 0.00 7.85 -31.21
N THR A 280 1.14 7.17 -31.25
CA THR A 280 2.22 7.50 -32.20
C THR A 280 2.00 6.87 -33.59
N LYS A 281 1.06 5.92 -33.70
CA LYS A 281 0.69 5.26 -34.96
C LYS A 281 -0.46 5.96 -35.72
N VAL A 282 -1.05 6.99 -35.15
CA VAL A 282 -2.07 7.86 -35.76
C VAL A 282 -1.45 9.20 -36.09
#